data_a85bec4e8e5bfce999a0e90f11c96767
#
_entry.id   a85bec4e8e5bfce999a0e90f11c96767
#
_cell.length_a   1.000
_cell.length_b   1.000
_cell.length_c   1.000
_cell.angle_alpha   90.00
_cell.angle_beta   90.00
_cell.angle_gamma   90.00
#
_symmetry.space_group_name_H-M   'P 1'
#
loop_
_entity.id
_entity.type
_entity.pdbx_description
1 polymer ?
#
loop_
_entity_poly.entity_id
_entity_poly.type
_entity_poly.pdbx_seq_one_letter_code
_entity_poly.pdbx_strand_id
1 'polypeptide(L)'
;MDSPETSETVQEKDDDVRFTLEGKAVTEPVADVIRASKLKFQKDMAMFRKLQTLRYTTSPESLAEIEAIEMSKISDAILTEFGFDLAHLAKASRHFDLDANKELQSFRRIVEAQQESEEQKEYERAQPPQEMLDQLVEEGLAFGQPQIKQDGSMTFNYFLQTSKLIAKYVAKHTVGGLDSYATQRRAALTAGNQDEFHRLSLETINWEQRVNEILEATLYQALQVHKDIVDHSSQMYMMEPSKRTIYEEEMQALKDSMRTRTPQELTREQIVDCVRKLEAAKLVAQKKMYEFVKRERASPQMVNAVIKVEQIKADDQFFNETGIEEEDVEPSIKRLGLEQDAELKGIIDDYKRQSDEYLNG
;
A
#
# COMPACT_ATOMS: atom_id res chain seq x y z
N MET A 1 32.76 28.53 69.36
CA MET A 1 33.04 27.40 68.43
C MET A 1 32.05 27.58 67.32
N ASP A 2 32.44 28.36 66.30
CA ASP A 2 31.64 28.75 65.17
C ASP A 2 31.82 27.72 64.08
N SER A 3 30.74 27.15 63.62
CA SER A 3 30.69 26.30 62.42
C SER A 3 30.50 27.18 61.17
N PRO A 4 31.29 26.98 60.11
CA PRO A 4 31.08 27.77 58.89
C PRO A 4 29.92 27.21 58.11
N GLU A 5 28.95 28.07 57.78
CA GLU A 5 27.94 27.87 56.75
C GLU A 5 28.61 27.71 55.39
N THR A 6 28.50 26.53 54.81
CA THR A 6 28.83 26.29 53.43
C THR A 6 27.67 26.82 52.57
N SER A 7 27.86 28.04 52.05
CA SER A 7 27.02 28.54 50.96
C SER A 7 27.28 27.70 49.69
N GLU A 8 26.38 26.78 49.37
CA GLU A 8 26.29 26.21 48.03
C GLU A 8 25.86 27.31 47.05
N THR A 9 26.83 27.83 46.33
CA THR A 9 26.59 28.63 45.13
C THR A 9 25.98 27.70 44.09
N VAL A 10 24.65 27.82 43.93
CA VAL A 10 23.96 27.30 42.73
C VAL A 10 24.55 28.09 41.56
N GLN A 11 25.45 27.45 40.81
CA GLN A 11 25.84 27.93 39.50
C GLN A 11 24.59 27.85 38.61
N GLU A 12 23.98 29.02 38.34
CA GLU A 12 23.09 29.19 37.19
C GLU A 12 23.89 28.70 35.96
N LYS A 13 23.48 27.56 35.39
CA LYS A 13 23.99 27.12 34.11
C LYS A 13 23.63 28.20 33.11
N ASP A 14 24.61 28.85 32.53
CA ASP A 14 24.41 29.72 31.38
C ASP A 14 23.57 28.98 30.35
N ASP A 15 22.36 29.47 30.08
CA ASP A 15 21.43 28.89 29.13
C ASP A 15 21.94 28.99 27.68
N ASP A 16 23.07 29.65 27.47
CA ASP A 16 23.71 29.83 26.18
C ASP A 16 24.97 28.94 26.04
N VAL A 17 24.92 28.04 25.07
CA VAL A 17 26.05 27.16 24.77
C VAL A 17 26.85 27.68 23.60
N ARG A 18 28.16 27.82 23.80
CA ARG A 18 29.10 28.21 22.74
C ARG A 18 29.69 26.97 22.08
N PHE A 19 29.39 26.80 20.79
CA PHE A 19 30.00 25.76 19.96
C PHE A 19 31.08 26.36 19.07
N THR A 20 32.09 25.56 18.74
CA THR A 20 33.04 25.91 17.70
C THR A 20 32.70 25.10 16.46
N LEU A 21 32.10 25.73 15.46
CA LEU A 21 31.95 25.18 14.12
C LEU A 21 32.92 25.92 13.21
N GLU A 22 33.80 25.21 12.52
CA GLU A 22 34.81 25.81 11.63
C GLU A 22 35.59 26.97 12.23
N GLY A 23 35.90 26.88 13.53
CA GLY A 23 36.66 27.95 14.25
C GLY A 23 35.86 29.17 14.70
N LYS A 24 34.51 29.19 14.48
CA LYS A 24 33.64 30.24 15.03
C LYS A 24 32.86 29.74 16.24
N ALA A 25 32.80 30.53 17.29
CA ALA A 25 31.92 30.27 18.42
C ALA A 25 30.49 30.64 18.05
N VAL A 26 29.56 29.68 18.12
CA VAL A 26 28.14 29.87 17.89
C VAL A 26 27.39 29.62 19.19
N THR A 27 26.51 30.53 19.56
CA THR A 27 25.70 30.45 20.80
C THR A 27 24.25 30.20 20.40
N GLU A 28 23.70 29.05 20.78
CA GLU A 28 22.34 28.65 20.46
C GLU A 28 21.50 28.57 21.74
N PRO A 29 20.32 29.21 21.80
CA PRO A 29 19.41 29.06 22.92
C PRO A 29 18.93 27.61 23.05
N VAL A 30 18.94 27.04 24.26
CA VAL A 30 18.45 25.66 24.54
C VAL A 30 17.04 25.44 23.97
N ALA A 31 16.17 26.44 24.11
CA ALA A 31 14.80 26.36 23.59
C ALA A 31 14.74 26.14 22.08
N ASP A 32 15.63 26.74 21.29
CA ASP A 32 15.69 26.56 19.84
C ASP A 32 16.21 25.18 19.48
N VAL A 33 17.19 24.66 20.22
CA VAL A 33 17.70 23.31 20.04
C VAL A 33 16.62 22.26 20.36
N ILE A 34 15.81 22.48 21.40
CA ILE A 34 14.68 21.61 21.73
C ILE A 34 13.61 21.67 20.61
N ARG A 35 13.25 22.86 20.12
CA ARG A 35 12.28 23.02 19.02
C ARG A 35 12.76 22.36 17.74
N ALA A 36 14.02 22.57 17.37
CA ALA A 36 14.63 21.93 16.19
C ALA A 36 14.67 20.40 16.33
N SER A 37 14.96 19.88 17.52
CA SER A 37 14.94 18.44 17.81
C SER A 37 13.53 17.84 17.68
N LYS A 38 12.49 18.57 18.10
CA LYS A 38 11.09 18.15 17.92
C LYS A 38 10.70 18.13 16.45
N LEU A 39 11.04 19.19 15.70
CA LEU A 39 10.78 19.27 14.25
C LEU A 39 11.48 18.12 13.51
N LYS A 40 12.76 17.88 13.83
CA LYS A 40 13.52 16.76 13.25
C LYS A 40 12.83 15.44 13.51
N PHE A 41 12.45 15.16 14.76
CA PHE A 41 11.80 13.90 15.12
C PHE A 41 10.49 13.69 14.36
N GLN A 42 9.63 14.71 14.27
CA GLN A 42 8.39 14.63 13.47
C GLN A 42 8.66 14.30 12.00
N LYS A 43 9.65 14.97 11.40
CA LYS A 43 10.01 14.75 9.99
C LYS A 43 10.67 13.39 9.77
N ASP A 44 11.52 12.93 10.70
CA ASP A 44 12.11 11.58 10.64
C ASP A 44 11.01 10.50 10.69
N MET A 45 10.00 10.66 11.54
CA MET A 45 8.87 9.73 11.61
C MET A 45 8.03 9.74 10.34
N ALA A 46 7.79 10.92 9.73
CA ALA A 46 7.09 11.03 8.46
C ALA A 46 7.88 10.38 7.31
N MET A 47 9.20 10.60 7.27
CA MET A 47 10.11 9.94 6.32
C MET A 47 10.08 8.41 6.49
N PHE A 48 10.19 7.93 7.71
CA PHE A 48 10.17 6.50 8.01
C PHE A 48 8.86 5.83 7.50
N ARG A 49 7.70 6.45 7.75
CA ARG A 49 6.41 5.97 7.21
C ARG A 49 6.42 5.93 5.68
N LYS A 50 6.92 7.00 5.04
CA LYS A 50 7.03 7.06 3.58
C LYS A 50 7.90 5.91 3.05
N LEU A 51 9.06 5.67 3.64
CA LEU A 51 9.95 4.59 3.23
C LEU A 51 9.33 3.20 3.49
N GLN A 52 8.64 3.01 4.60
CA GLN A 52 7.90 1.77 4.87
C GLN A 52 6.83 1.50 3.81
N THR A 53 6.09 2.52 3.40
CA THR A 53 5.08 2.39 2.34
C THR A 53 5.73 2.06 1.01
N LEU A 54 6.82 2.74 0.66
CA LEU A 54 7.50 2.55 -0.62
C LEU A 54 8.29 1.24 -0.74
N ARG A 55 8.67 0.60 0.37
CA ARG A 55 9.50 -0.63 0.35
C ARG A 55 8.91 -1.78 -0.48
N TYR A 56 7.59 -1.78 -0.68
CA TYR A 56 6.89 -2.80 -1.47
C TYR A 56 6.95 -2.56 -2.98
N THR A 57 7.32 -1.33 -3.40
CA THR A 57 7.31 -0.92 -4.81
C THR A 57 8.63 -0.30 -5.27
N THR A 58 9.65 -0.31 -4.42
CA THR A 58 10.91 0.41 -4.67
C THR A 58 12.10 -0.44 -4.24
N SER A 59 13.15 -0.50 -5.05
CA SER A 59 14.36 -1.25 -4.71
C SER A 59 15.09 -0.65 -3.50
N PRO A 60 15.93 -1.44 -2.80
CA PRO A 60 16.74 -0.94 -1.69
C PRO A 60 17.63 0.25 -2.08
N GLU A 61 18.20 0.24 -3.30
CA GLU A 61 19.04 1.33 -3.82
C GLU A 61 18.24 2.60 -4.02
N SER A 62 17.07 2.51 -4.67
CA SER A 62 16.18 3.65 -4.87
C SER A 62 15.56 4.15 -3.55
N LEU A 63 15.30 3.25 -2.57
CA LEU A 63 14.88 3.66 -1.23
C LEU A 63 15.96 4.49 -0.54
N ALA A 64 17.24 4.10 -0.66
CA ALA A 64 18.35 4.85 -0.10
C ALA A 64 18.49 6.25 -0.75
N GLU A 65 18.25 6.37 -2.05
CA GLU A 65 18.22 7.67 -2.74
C GLU A 65 17.07 8.54 -2.23
N ILE A 66 15.87 7.97 -2.07
CA ILE A 66 14.71 8.69 -1.52
C ILE A 66 14.99 9.12 -0.07
N GLU A 67 15.57 8.26 0.76
CA GLU A 67 15.98 8.59 2.12
C GLU A 67 16.95 9.76 2.14
N ALA A 68 17.97 9.76 1.27
CA ALA A 68 18.94 10.85 1.17
C ALA A 68 18.26 12.17 0.78
N ILE A 69 17.31 12.15 -0.16
CA ILE A 69 16.53 13.32 -0.56
C ILE A 69 15.68 13.84 0.61
N GLU A 70 14.98 12.97 1.32
CA GLU A 70 14.15 13.37 2.47
C GLU A 70 15.02 13.91 3.62
N MET A 71 16.18 13.30 3.88
CA MET A 71 17.14 13.82 4.86
C MET A 71 17.66 15.22 4.48
N SER A 72 17.90 15.48 3.19
CA SER A 72 18.26 16.83 2.72
C SER A 72 17.13 17.83 3.01
N LYS A 73 15.87 17.47 2.71
CA LYS A 73 14.71 18.34 3.00
C LYS A 73 14.55 18.62 4.51
N ILE A 74 14.84 17.63 5.36
CA ILE A 74 14.84 17.80 6.83
C ILE A 74 15.94 18.79 7.24
N SER A 75 17.12 18.63 6.68
CA SER A 75 18.26 19.55 6.93
C SER A 75 17.94 20.97 6.52
N ASP A 76 17.40 21.15 5.30
CA ASP A 76 17.02 22.47 4.76
C ASP A 76 15.92 23.14 5.61
N ALA A 77 14.95 22.36 6.09
CA ALA A 77 13.90 22.88 6.95
C ALA A 77 14.43 23.38 8.29
N ILE A 78 15.35 22.63 8.93
CA ILE A 78 15.98 23.03 10.18
C ILE A 78 16.88 24.25 9.98
N LEU A 79 17.67 24.24 8.92
CA LEU A 79 18.52 25.39 8.58
C LEU A 79 17.70 26.66 8.34
N THR A 80 16.58 26.53 7.60
CA THR A 80 15.69 27.66 7.28
C THR A 80 15.01 28.22 8.51
N GLU A 81 14.53 27.35 9.41
CA GLU A 81 13.74 27.77 10.58
C GLU A 81 14.61 28.22 11.76
N PHE A 82 15.76 27.58 11.96
CA PHE A 82 16.59 27.80 13.15
C PHE A 82 17.97 28.38 12.85
N GLY A 83 18.40 28.43 11.58
CA GLY A 83 19.69 28.99 11.17
C GLY A 83 20.91 28.08 11.39
N PHE A 84 20.71 26.81 11.77
CA PHE A 84 21.79 25.84 11.95
C PHE A 84 21.48 24.49 11.31
N ASP A 85 22.51 23.76 10.92
CA ASP A 85 22.38 22.48 10.22
C ASP A 85 22.22 21.28 11.18
N LEU A 86 21.98 20.09 10.61
CA LEU A 86 21.82 18.85 11.38
C LEU A 86 23.08 18.46 12.18
N ALA A 87 24.28 18.78 11.69
CA ALA A 87 25.53 18.48 12.40
C ALA A 87 25.65 19.36 13.64
N HIS A 88 25.25 20.62 13.51
CA HIS A 88 25.17 21.57 14.61
C HIS A 88 24.12 21.11 15.63
N LEU A 89 22.91 20.78 15.17
CA LEU A 89 21.85 20.24 16.03
C LEU A 89 22.31 19.00 16.82
N ALA A 90 23.01 18.07 16.16
CA ALA A 90 23.51 16.86 16.83
C ALA A 90 24.55 17.18 17.93
N LYS A 91 25.43 18.17 17.72
CA LYS A 91 26.40 18.61 18.76
C LYS A 91 25.68 19.31 19.90
N ALA A 92 24.76 20.20 19.62
CA ALA A 92 23.95 20.90 20.60
C ALA A 92 23.12 19.93 21.46
N SER A 93 22.48 18.95 20.81
CA SER A 93 21.68 17.92 21.48
C SER A 93 22.48 17.11 22.47
N ARG A 94 23.73 16.73 22.14
CA ARG A 94 24.64 16.02 23.04
C ARG A 94 25.09 16.91 24.20
N HIS A 95 25.39 18.17 23.92
CA HIS A 95 25.87 19.10 24.93
C HIS A 95 24.80 19.38 26.00
N PHE A 96 23.54 19.54 25.59
CA PHE A 96 22.42 19.77 26.49
C PHE A 96 21.81 18.49 27.05
N ASP A 97 22.36 17.32 26.72
CA ASP A 97 21.82 16.00 27.10
C ASP A 97 20.32 15.90 26.82
N LEU A 98 19.93 16.25 25.56
CA LEU A 98 18.53 16.30 25.19
C LEU A 98 17.83 14.92 25.21
N ASP A 99 18.58 13.84 25.23
CA ASP A 99 17.99 12.50 25.41
C ASP A 99 17.45 12.30 26.82
N ALA A 100 17.99 13.00 27.82
CA ALA A 100 17.46 13.06 29.18
C ALA A 100 16.41 14.18 29.37
N ASN A 101 16.20 15.05 28.37
CA ASN A 101 15.26 16.16 28.49
C ASN A 101 13.80 15.66 28.54
N LYS A 102 13.13 15.94 29.67
CA LYS A 102 11.76 15.45 29.93
C LYS A 102 10.71 15.94 28.90
N GLU A 103 10.88 17.19 28.43
CA GLU A 103 9.96 17.78 27.46
C GLU A 103 10.08 17.06 26.10
N LEU A 104 11.31 16.80 25.65
CA LEU A 104 11.54 16.08 24.40
C LEU A 104 11.12 14.61 24.49
N GLN A 105 11.39 13.95 25.62
CA GLN A 105 10.92 12.59 25.87
C GLN A 105 9.39 12.50 25.87
N SER A 106 8.71 13.45 26.52
CA SER A 106 7.25 13.51 26.53
C SER A 106 6.70 13.72 25.13
N PHE A 107 7.32 14.61 24.37
CA PHE A 107 6.94 14.87 22.96
C PHE A 107 7.13 13.61 22.08
N ARG A 108 8.29 12.93 22.18
CA ARG A 108 8.52 11.68 21.44
C ARG A 108 7.46 10.63 21.75
N ARG A 109 7.12 10.41 23.02
CA ARG A 109 6.05 9.47 23.43
C ARG A 109 4.70 9.84 22.86
N ILE A 110 4.37 11.14 22.77
CA ILE A 110 3.10 11.58 22.18
C ILE A 110 3.06 11.25 20.68
N VAL A 111 4.15 11.53 19.95
CA VAL A 111 4.22 11.24 18.51
C VAL A 111 4.20 9.73 18.23
N GLU A 112 4.93 8.94 19.03
CA GLU A 112 4.92 7.47 18.95
C GLU A 112 3.53 6.91 19.26
N ALA A 113 2.88 7.36 20.33
CA ALA A 113 1.53 6.93 20.68
C ALA A 113 0.48 7.33 19.63
N GLN A 114 0.66 8.47 18.96
CA GLN A 114 -0.19 8.86 17.82
C GLN A 114 -0.01 7.89 16.65
N GLN A 115 1.22 7.49 16.36
CA GLN A 115 1.51 6.52 15.31
C GLN A 115 0.92 5.15 15.62
N GLU A 116 1.14 4.62 16.83
CA GLU A 116 0.55 3.37 17.29
C GLU A 116 -0.99 3.41 17.20
N SER A 117 -1.59 4.55 17.56
CA SER A 117 -3.05 4.74 17.43
C SER A 117 -3.53 4.73 15.97
N GLU A 118 -2.75 5.25 15.02
CA GLU A 118 -3.09 5.19 13.60
C GLU A 118 -2.97 3.76 13.07
N GLU A 119 -1.90 3.05 13.39
CA GLU A 119 -1.71 1.64 13.03
C GLU A 119 -2.81 0.75 13.65
N GLN A 120 -3.19 1.02 14.89
CA GLN A 120 -4.29 0.32 15.56
C GLN A 120 -5.63 0.57 14.87
N LYS A 121 -5.92 1.81 14.45
CA LYS A 121 -7.13 2.14 13.68
C LYS A 121 -7.17 1.45 12.32
N GLU A 122 -6.03 1.36 11.64
CA GLU A 122 -5.93 0.60 10.38
C GLU A 122 -6.20 -0.89 10.60
N TYR A 123 -5.65 -1.47 11.68
CA TYR A 123 -5.90 -2.85 12.05
C TYR A 123 -7.38 -3.08 12.39
N GLU A 124 -7.97 -2.22 13.23
CA GLU A 124 -9.39 -2.29 13.59
C GLU A 124 -10.30 -2.16 12.37
N ARG A 125 -9.94 -1.28 11.42
CA ARG A 125 -10.67 -1.12 10.15
C ARG A 125 -10.61 -2.38 9.29
N ALA A 126 -9.50 -3.10 9.30
CA ALA A 126 -9.35 -4.35 8.55
C ALA A 126 -10.06 -5.52 9.23
N GLN A 127 -10.38 -5.42 10.53
CA GLN A 127 -11.02 -6.50 11.29
C GLN A 127 -12.49 -6.64 10.89
N PRO A 128 -12.91 -7.77 10.29
CA PRO A 128 -14.31 -8.03 10.02
C PRO A 128 -15.11 -8.16 11.33
N PRO A 129 -16.40 -7.78 11.34
CA PRO A 129 -17.27 -8.01 12.48
C PRO A 129 -17.34 -9.49 12.88
N GLN A 130 -17.42 -9.79 14.17
CA GLN A 130 -17.44 -11.16 14.65
C GLN A 130 -18.56 -12.00 14.01
N GLU A 131 -19.74 -11.42 13.84
CA GLU A 131 -20.86 -12.07 13.16
C GLU A 131 -20.50 -12.53 11.73
N MET A 132 -19.70 -11.72 11.01
CA MET A 132 -19.23 -12.09 9.67
C MET A 132 -18.23 -13.24 9.71
N LEU A 133 -17.34 -13.27 10.71
CA LEU A 133 -16.39 -14.36 10.92
C LEU A 133 -17.11 -15.66 11.27
N ASP A 134 -18.14 -15.58 12.12
CA ASP A 134 -18.97 -16.74 12.50
C ASP A 134 -19.71 -17.30 11.28
N GLN A 135 -20.29 -16.46 10.43
CA GLN A 135 -20.93 -16.87 9.18
C GLN A 135 -19.93 -17.52 8.21
N LEU A 136 -18.73 -16.94 8.06
CA LEU A 136 -17.65 -17.52 7.24
C LEU A 136 -17.32 -18.95 7.70
N VAL A 137 -17.17 -19.14 9.00
CA VAL A 137 -16.86 -20.45 9.59
C VAL A 137 -18.00 -21.43 9.38
N GLU A 138 -19.23 -21.03 9.62
CA GLU A 138 -20.43 -21.88 9.42
C GLU A 138 -20.53 -22.34 7.95
N GLU A 139 -20.44 -21.42 6.99
CA GLU A 139 -20.47 -21.75 5.56
C GLU A 139 -19.28 -22.65 5.16
N GLY A 140 -18.09 -22.42 5.72
CA GLY A 140 -16.91 -23.24 5.45
C GLY A 140 -17.02 -24.67 5.99
N LEU A 141 -17.53 -24.83 7.20
CA LEU A 141 -17.76 -26.16 7.80
C LEU A 141 -18.83 -26.98 7.04
N ALA A 142 -19.77 -26.31 6.35
CA ALA A 142 -20.74 -26.94 5.49
C ALA A 142 -20.13 -27.68 4.29
N PHE A 143 -18.87 -27.35 3.89
CA PHE A 143 -18.15 -28.10 2.84
C PHE A 143 -17.71 -29.49 3.27
N GLY A 144 -17.83 -29.82 4.58
CA GLY A 144 -17.38 -31.08 5.17
C GLY A 144 -15.87 -31.11 5.44
N GLN A 145 -15.36 -32.32 5.69
CA GLN A 145 -13.95 -32.50 6.01
C GLN A 145 -13.02 -32.13 4.85
N PRO A 146 -11.86 -31.49 5.12
CA PRO A 146 -10.89 -31.17 4.12
C PRO A 146 -10.43 -32.38 3.31
N GLN A 147 -10.52 -32.27 2.00
CA GLN A 147 -10.15 -33.36 1.09
C GLN A 147 -8.69 -33.17 0.65
N ILE A 148 -7.77 -33.80 1.38
CA ILE A 148 -6.34 -33.77 1.11
C ILE A 148 -5.92 -34.98 0.29
N LYS A 149 -5.16 -34.78 -0.79
CA LYS A 149 -4.61 -35.83 -1.65
C LYS A 149 -3.33 -36.43 -1.05
N GLN A 150 -2.84 -37.51 -1.67
CA GLN A 150 -1.59 -38.16 -1.27
C GLN A 150 -0.36 -37.26 -1.43
N ASP A 151 -0.38 -36.31 -2.37
CA ASP A 151 0.67 -35.31 -2.60
C ASP A 151 0.66 -34.16 -1.59
N GLY A 152 -0.24 -34.18 -0.62
CA GLY A 152 -0.40 -33.14 0.41
C GLY A 152 -1.20 -31.92 -0.06
N SER A 153 -1.67 -31.87 -1.33
CA SER A 153 -2.54 -30.79 -1.79
C SER A 153 -4.01 -31.05 -1.48
N MET A 154 -4.81 -30.00 -1.37
CA MET A 154 -6.28 -30.12 -1.37
C MET A 154 -6.77 -30.65 -2.71
N THR A 155 -7.98 -31.26 -2.76
CA THR A 155 -8.64 -31.44 -4.05
C THR A 155 -8.98 -30.10 -4.68
N PHE A 156 -8.95 -30.01 -6.01
CA PHE A 156 -9.21 -28.74 -6.70
C PHE A 156 -10.57 -28.13 -6.35
N ASN A 157 -11.60 -28.95 -6.27
CA ASN A 157 -12.93 -28.46 -5.91
C ASN A 157 -12.98 -27.89 -4.49
N TYR A 158 -12.32 -28.52 -3.52
CA TYR A 158 -12.28 -28.01 -2.15
C TYR A 158 -11.48 -26.70 -2.07
N PHE A 159 -10.33 -26.64 -2.75
CA PHE A 159 -9.53 -25.41 -2.88
C PHE A 159 -10.36 -24.28 -3.51
N LEU A 160 -11.05 -24.53 -4.61
CA LEU A 160 -11.88 -23.54 -5.30
C LEU A 160 -13.03 -23.04 -4.41
N GLN A 161 -13.74 -23.95 -3.71
CA GLN A 161 -14.82 -23.57 -2.81
C GLN A 161 -14.35 -22.70 -1.65
N THR A 162 -13.24 -23.04 -1.00
CA THR A 162 -12.66 -22.22 0.08
C THR A 162 -12.18 -20.87 -0.42
N SER A 163 -11.51 -20.81 -1.57
CA SER A 163 -11.08 -19.55 -2.20
C SER A 163 -12.26 -18.65 -2.54
N LYS A 164 -13.33 -19.20 -3.13
CA LYS A 164 -14.57 -18.45 -3.44
C LYS A 164 -15.24 -17.92 -2.18
N LEU A 165 -15.26 -18.71 -1.11
CA LEU A 165 -15.86 -18.29 0.16
C LEU A 165 -15.09 -17.11 0.76
N ILE A 166 -13.77 -17.20 0.83
CA ILE A 166 -12.92 -16.10 1.31
C ILE A 166 -13.14 -14.85 0.46
N ALA A 167 -13.06 -14.95 -0.87
CA ALA A 167 -13.24 -13.81 -1.78
C ALA A 167 -14.63 -13.16 -1.61
N LYS A 168 -15.69 -13.95 -1.40
CA LYS A 168 -17.04 -13.44 -1.09
C LYS A 168 -17.04 -12.56 0.15
N TYR A 169 -16.38 -12.99 1.21
CA TYR A 169 -16.36 -12.27 2.48
C TYR A 169 -15.40 -11.07 2.45
N VAL A 170 -14.27 -11.16 1.73
CA VAL A 170 -13.40 -10.00 1.44
C VAL A 170 -14.22 -8.90 0.77
N ALA A 171 -14.88 -9.20 -0.34
CA ALA A 171 -15.68 -8.22 -1.07
C ALA A 171 -16.81 -7.64 -0.20
N LYS A 172 -17.53 -8.48 0.55
CA LYS A 172 -18.60 -8.04 1.46
C LYS A 172 -18.10 -7.04 2.50
N HIS A 173 -16.87 -7.22 3.03
CA HIS A 173 -16.30 -6.33 4.04
C HIS A 173 -15.69 -5.06 3.44
N THR A 174 -15.11 -5.15 2.24
CA THR A 174 -14.30 -4.06 1.68
C THR A 174 -15.07 -3.10 0.79
N VAL A 175 -16.22 -3.48 0.23
CA VAL A 175 -16.93 -2.74 -0.82
C VAL A 175 -17.10 -1.24 -0.53
N GLY A 176 -17.65 -0.86 0.63
CA GLY A 176 -17.89 0.55 0.95
C GLY A 176 -16.60 1.37 1.15
N GLY A 177 -15.54 0.74 1.62
CA GLY A 177 -14.23 1.38 1.79
C GLY A 177 -13.49 1.53 0.46
N LEU A 178 -13.58 0.55 -0.43
CA LEU A 178 -12.98 0.61 -1.77
C LEU A 178 -13.54 1.78 -2.58
N ASP A 179 -14.86 2.02 -2.54
CA ASP A 179 -15.49 3.15 -3.21
C ASP A 179 -14.95 4.50 -2.69
N SER A 180 -14.75 4.60 -1.37
CA SER A 180 -14.14 5.79 -0.75
C SER A 180 -12.70 6.00 -1.20
N TYR A 181 -11.88 4.94 -1.23
CA TYR A 181 -10.51 5.02 -1.73
C TYR A 181 -10.45 5.37 -3.22
N ALA A 182 -11.30 4.77 -4.05
CA ALA A 182 -11.39 5.06 -5.48
C ALA A 182 -11.69 6.56 -5.72
N THR A 183 -12.65 7.11 -4.98
CA THR A 183 -12.99 8.53 -5.05
C THR A 183 -11.79 9.42 -4.73
N GLN A 184 -11.06 9.12 -3.64
CA GLN A 184 -9.89 9.89 -3.22
C GLN A 184 -8.72 9.76 -4.21
N ARG A 185 -8.44 8.55 -4.73
CA ARG A 185 -7.39 8.32 -5.73
C ARG A 185 -7.67 9.07 -7.02
N ARG A 186 -8.91 9.02 -7.53
CA ARG A 186 -9.36 9.74 -8.73
C ARG A 186 -9.22 11.25 -8.58
N ALA A 187 -9.54 11.78 -7.41
CA ALA A 187 -9.32 13.19 -7.09
C ALA A 187 -7.82 13.55 -7.07
N ALA A 188 -6.97 12.70 -6.48
CA ALA A 188 -5.53 12.89 -6.45
C ALA A 188 -4.92 12.88 -7.86
N LEU A 189 -5.36 11.94 -8.74
CA LEU A 189 -4.95 11.91 -10.15
C LEU A 189 -5.36 13.18 -10.90
N THR A 190 -6.59 13.63 -10.73
CA THR A 190 -7.08 14.86 -11.37
C THR A 190 -6.31 16.09 -10.91
N ALA A 191 -5.90 16.13 -9.64
CA ALA A 191 -5.06 17.20 -9.08
C ALA A 191 -3.58 17.09 -9.46
N GLY A 192 -3.15 16.03 -10.16
CA GLY A 192 -1.74 15.76 -10.48
C GLY A 192 -0.89 15.35 -9.28
N ASN A 193 -1.51 15.01 -8.14
CA ASN A 193 -0.82 14.62 -6.92
C ASN A 193 -0.45 13.12 -6.95
N GLN A 194 0.67 12.80 -7.59
CA GLN A 194 1.12 11.42 -7.78
C GLN A 194 1.50 10.74 -6.45
N ASP A 195 2.08 11.47 -5.51
CA ASP A 195 2.49 10.92 -4.20
C ASP A 195 1.26 10.48 -3.41
N GLU A 196 0.22 11.30 -3.37
CA GLU A 196 -1.04 10.98 -2.69
C GLU A 196 -1.78 9.82 -3.38
N PHE A 197 -1.81 9.81 -4.71
CA PHE A 197 -2.36 8.69 -5.46
C PHE A 197 -1.66 7.37 -5.11
N HIS A 198 -0.33 7.39 -5.11
CA HIS A 198 0.47 6.20 -4.81
C HIS A 198 0.24 5.70 -3.38
N ARG A 199 0.22 6.62 -2.41
CA ARG A 199 -0.08 6.32 -1.01
C ARG A 199 -1.45 5.64 -0.86
N LEU A 200 -2.50 6.23 -1.42
CA LEU A 200 -3.87 5.70 -1.35
C LEU A 200 -4.00 4.34 -2.06
N SER A 201 -3.27 4.13 -3.17
CA SER A 201 -3.27 2.85 -3.87
C SER A 201 -2.64 1.74 -3.02
N LEU A 202 -1.52 2.02 -2.37
CA LEU A 202 -0.88 1.06 -1.47
C LEU A 202 -1.69 0.79 -0.22
N GLU A 203 -2.33 1.80 0.36
CA GLU A 203 -3.25 1.61 1.49
C GLU A 203 -4.45 0.73 1.11
N THR A 204 -5.01 0.91 -0.09
CA THR A 204 -6.08 0.05 -0.62
C THR A 204 -5.61 -1.40 -0.69
N ILE A 205 -4.46 -1.65 -1.32
CA ILE A 205 -3.90 -2.99 -1.49
C ILE A 205 -3.61 -3.64 -0.14
N ASN A 206 -2.98 -2.91 0.77
CA ASN A 206 -2.64 -3.42 2.10
C ASN A 206 -3.88 -3.73 2.94
N TRP A 207 -4.90 -2.89 2.85
CA TRP A 207 -6.16 -3.13 3.56
C TRP A 207 -6.86 -4.39 3.07
N GLU A 208 -7.03 -4.54 1.75
CA GLU A 208 -7.62 -5.76 1.17
C GLU A 208 -6.81 -7.02 1.56
N GLN A 209 -5.49 -6.92 1.51
CA GLN A 209 -4.63 -8.04 1.87
C GLN A 209 -4.78 -8.42 3.35
N ARG A 210 -4.83 -7.46 4.27
CA ARG A 210 -5.04 -7.71 5.70
C ARG A 210 -6.40 -8.36 5.96
N VAL A 211 -7.47 -7.87 5.32
CA VAL A 211 -8.80 -8.47 5.42
C VAL A 211 -8.76 -9.93 4.93
N ASN A 212 -8.14 -10.18 3.79
CA ASN A 212 -7.98 -11.53 3.25
C ASN A 212 -7.23 -12.45 4.23
N GLU A 213 -6.10 -12.00 4.79
CA GLU A 213 -5.30 -12.76 5.75
C GLU A 213 -6.08 -13.13 7.02
N ILE A 214 -6.90 -12.20 7.54
CA ILE A 214 -7.75 -12.46 8.72
C ILE A 214 -8.80 -13.51 8.40
N LEU A 215 -9.48 -13.40 7.26
CA LEU A 215 -10.52 -14.33 6.83
C LEU A 215 -9.94 -15.73 6.54
N GLU A 216 -8.79 -15.79 5.86
CA GLU A 216 -8.04 -17.02 5.62
C GLU A 216 -7.67 -17.71 6.92
N ALA A 217 -7.04 -16.98 7.84
CA ALA A 217 -6.61 -17.53 9.13
C ALA A 217 -7.80 -18.08 9.92
N THR A 218 -8.90 -17.34 9.96
CA THR A 218 -10.13 -17.75 10.65
C THR A 218 -10.74 -19.02 10.05
N LEU A 219 -10.89 -19.05 8.71
CA LEU A 219 -11.47 -20.19 8.02
C LEU A 219 -10.59 -21.45 8.14
N TYR A 220 -9.28 -21.33 7.87
CA TYR A 220 -8.37 -22.47 7.89
C TYR A 220 -8.17 -23.02 9.30
N GLN A 221 -8.19 -22.17 10.33
CA GLN A 221 -8.20 -22.64 11.72
C GLN A 221 -9.47 -23.46 12.02
N ALA A 222 -10.63 -23.00 11.60
CA ALA A 222 -11.90 -23.72 11.81
C ALA A 222 -11.94 -25.06 11.04
N LEU A 223 -11.39 -25.08 9.83
CA LEU A 223 -11.30 -26.30 9.00
C LEU A 223 -10.14 -27.23 9.41
N GLN A 224 -9.28 -26.82 10.34
CA GLN A 224 -8.08 -27.54 10.78
C GLN A 224 -7.10 -27.81 9.60
N VAL A 225 -7.00 -26.87 8.67
CA VAL A 225 -6.10 -26.92 7.51
C VAL A 225 -4.89 -26.00 7.76
N HIS A 226 -3.69 -26.54 7.57
CA HIS A 226 -2.49 -25.73 7.66
C HIS A 226 -2.32 -24.88 6.41
N LYS A 227 -1.86 -23.63 6.57
CA LYS A 227 -1.67 -22.69 5.45
C LYS A 227 -0.76 -23.25 4.35
N ASP A 228 0.30 -23.98 4.72
CA ASP A 228 1.23 -24.58 3.74
C ASP A 228 0.53 -25.53 2.76
N ILE A 229 -0.53 -26.22 3.19
CA ILE A 229 -1.35 -27.09 2.33
C ILE A 229 -2.10 -26.24 1.28
N VAL A 230 -2.62 -25.09 1.70
CA VAL A 230 -3.33 -24.16 0.81
C VAL A 230 -2.37 -23.54 -0.19
N ASP A 231 -1.22 -23.04 0.28
CA ASP A 231 -0.19 -22.42 -0.54
C ASP A 231 0.37 -23.41 -1.57
N HIS A 232 0.62 -24.66 -1.15
CA HIS A 232 1.03 -25.74 -2.06
C HIS A 232 -0.04 -26.05 -3.11
N SER A 233 -1.31 -26.12 -2.70
CA SER A 233 -2.44 -26.35 -3.61
C SER A 233 -2.59 -25.23 -4.64
N SER A 234 -2.47 -23.99 -4.17
CA SER A 234 -2.49 -22.80 -5.03
C SER A 234 -1.39 -22.84 -6.09
N GLN A 235 -0.13 -23.11 -5.69
CA GLN A 235 0.97 -23.22 -6.62
C GLN A 235 0.73 -24.30 -7.68
N MET A 236 0.31 -25.49 -7.27
CA MET A 236 0.05 -26.59 -8.19
C MET A 236 -1.03 -26.24 -9.21
N TYR A 237 -2.16 -25.69 -8.75
CA TYR A 237 -3.30 -25.42 -9.61
C TYR A 237 -3.11 -24.20 -10.51
N MET A 238 -2.38 -23.18 -10.05
CA MET A 238 -2.05 -22.02 -10.89
C MET A 238 -0.99 -22.33 -11.96
N MET A 239 -0.17 -23.38 -11.77
CA MET A 239 0.75 -23.88 -12.79
C MET A 239 0.05 -24.76 -13.85
N GLU A 240 -1.10 -25.35 -13.56
CA GLU A 240 -1.87 -26.18 -14.50
C GLU A 240 -2.84 -25.30 -15.30
N PRO A 241 -2.62 -25.03 -16.61
CA PRO A 241 -3.40 -24.06 -17.38
C PRO A 241 -4.91 -24.30 -17.34
N SER A 242 -5.34 -25.56 -17.44
CA SER A 242 -6.78 -25.89 -17.41
C SER A 242 -7.45 -25.54 -16.09
N LYS A 243 -6.78 -25.76 -14.94
CA LYS A 243 -7.32 -25.45 -13.63
C LYS A 243 -7.24 -23.97 -13.33
N ARG A 244 -6.18 -23.31 -13.77
CA ARG A 244 -6.06 -21.86 -13.67
C ARG A 244 -7.20 -21.17 -14.41
N THR A 245 -7.50 -21.59 -15.65
CA THR A 245 -8.65 -21.05 -16.41
C THR A 245 -9.96 -21.21 -15.66
N ILE A 246 -10.26 -22.43 -15.17
CA ILE A 246 -11.48 -22.68 -14.38
C ILE A 246 -11.52 -21.79 -13.12
N TYR A 247 -10.41 -21.67 -12.41
CA TYR A 247 -10.32 -20.83 -11.22
C TYR A 247 -10.62 -19.36 -11.56
N GLU A 248 -9.98 -18.82 -12.58
CA GLU A 248 -10.16 -17.44 -13.04
C GLU A 248 -11.61 -17.18 -13.47
N GLU A 249 -12.23 -18.08 -14.23
CA GLU A 249 -13.63 -17.99 -14.66
C GLU A 249 -14.60 -18.01 -13.47
N GLU A 250 -14.37 -18.91 -12.52
CA GLU A 250 -15.22 -19.04 -11.33
C GLU A 250 -15.08 -17.84 -10.37
N MET A 251 -13.87 -17.30 -10.23
CA MET A 251 -13.63 -16.09 -9.45
C MET A 251 -14.24 -14.86 -10.12
N GLN A 252 -14.18 -14.77 -11.45
CA GLN A 252 -14.83 -13.69 -12.21
C GLN A 252 -16.35 -13.78 -12.09
N ALA A 253 -16.94 -14.97 -12.24
CA ALA A 253 -18.36 -15.18 -12.06
C ALA A 253 -18.83 -14.79 -10.64
N LEU A 254 -18.02 -15.11 -9.61
CA LEU A 254 -18.29 -14.69 -8.25
C LEU A 254 -18.26 -13.15 -8.13
N LYS A 255 -17.22 -12.49 -8.64
CA LYS A 255 -17.12 -11.03 -8.67
C LYS A 255 -18.32 -10.38 -9.32
N ASP A 256 -18.75 -10.91 -10.50
CA ASP A 256 -19.93 -10.42 -11.21
C ASP A 256 -21.22 -10.58 -10.41
N SER A 257 -21.37 -11.70 -9.67
CA SER A 257 -22.55 -11.95 -8.81
C SER A 257 -22.64 -11.04 -7.58
N MET A 258 -21.50 -10.50 -7.12
CA MET A 258 -21.42 -9.64 -5.95
C MET A 258 -21.48 -8.14 -6.25
N ARG A 259 -21.64 -7.77 -7.52
CA ARG A 259 -21.78 -6.36 -7.90
C ARG A 259 -22.95 -5.72 -7.18
N THR A 260 -22.69 -4.66 -6.45
CA THR A 260 -23.72 -3.87 -5.73
C THR A 260 -24.38 -2.83 -6.63
N ARG A 261 -23.75 -2.53 -7.76
CA ARG A 261 -24.16 -1.51 -8.72
C ARG A 261 -24.72 -2.15 -9.99
N THR A 262 -25.81 -1.62 -10.49
CA THR A 262 -26.30 -1.98 -11.82
C THR A 262 -25.28 -1.51 -12.86
N PRO A 263 -24.77 -2.41 -13.74
CA PRO A 263 -23.85 -2.03 -14.79
C PRO A 263 -24.45 -0.92 -15.68
N GLN A 264 -23.64 0.03 -16.07
CA GLN A 264 -24.04 1.06 -17.03
C GLN A 264 -24.23 0.41 -18.40
N GLU A 265 -25.37 0.66 -19.02
CA GLU A 265 -25.61 0.18 -20.39
C GLU A 265 -24.86 1.06 -21.39
N LEU A 266 -23.92 0.47 -22.11
CA LEU A 266 -23.11 1.14 -23.11
C LEU A 266 -23.62 0.84 -24.51
N THR A 267 -23.50 1.81 -25.42
CA THR A 267 -23.70 1.60 -26.86
C THR A 267 -22.48 0.93 -27.48
N ARG A 268 -22.59 0.41 -28.69
CA ARG A 268 -21.46 -0.19 -29.43
C ARG A 268 -20.30 0.80 -29.59
N GLU A 269 -20.61 2.07 -29.95
CA GLU A 269 -19.62 3.11 -30.16
C GLU A 269 -18.88 3.44 -28.85
N GLN A 270 -19.61 3.52 -27.74
CA GLN A 270 -19.00 3.71 -26.41
C GLN A 270 -18.09 2.54 -26.03
N ILE A 271 -18.52 1.29 -26.30
CA ILE A 271 -17.70 0.10 -26.03
C ILE A 271 -16.41 0.14 -26.85
N VAL A 272 -16.46 0.47 -28.14
CA VAL A 272 -15.26 0.57 -28.99
C VAL A 272 -14.29 1.63 -28.45
N ASP A 273 -14.80 2.81 -28.04
CA ASP A 273 -13.97 3.87 -27.43
C ASP A 273 -13.38 3.43 -26.09
N CYS A 274 -14.19 2.78 -25.23
CA CYS A 274 -13.74 2.23 -23.95
C CYS A 274 -12.64 1.19 -24.13
N VAL A 275 -12.82 0.20 -25.00
CA VAL A 275 -11.81 -0.84 -25.26
C VAL A 275 -10.51 -0.22 -25.77
N ARG A 276 -10.58 0.77 -26.66
CA ARG A 276 -9.38 1.46 -27.17
C ARG A 276 -8.63 2.16 -26.04
N LYS A 277 -9.32 2.87 -25.14
CA LYS A 277 -8.72 3.56 -23.99
C LYS A 277 -8.14 2.59 -22.97
N LEU A 278 -8.89 1.52 -22.66
CA LEU A 278 -8.41 0.49 -21.72
C LEU A 278 -7.14 -0.21 -22.21
N GLU A 279 -7.13 -0.63 -23.48
CA GLU A 279 -5.96 -1.29 -24.05
C GLU A 279 -4.75 -0.33 -24.12
N ALA A 280 -4.98 0.96 -24.43
CA ALA A 280 -3.94 1.97 -24.38
C ALA A 280 -3.37 2.14 -22.95
N ALA A 281 -4.23 2.21 -21.93
CA ALA A 281 -3.82 2.32 -20.53
C ALA A 281 -3.05 1.07 -20.06
N LYS A 282 -3.53 -0.13 -20.43
CA LYS A 282 -2.84 -1.40 -20.14
C LYS A 282 -1.44 -1.45 -20.76
N LEU A 283 -1.29 -1.00 -22.01
CA LEU A 283 0.02 -0.95 -22.67
C LEU A 283 1.00 -0.01 -21.94
N VAL A 284 0.51 1.16 -21.49
CA VAL A 284 1.33 2.08 -20.68
C VAL A 284 1.76 1.44 -19.36
N ALA A 285 0.84 0.78 -18.67
CA ALA A 285 1.12 0.07 -17.42
C ALA A 285 2.14 -1.06 -17.63
N GLN A 286 1.99 -1.88 -18.68
CA GLN A 286 2.92 -2.95 -19.03
C GLN A 286 4.33 -2.43 -19.33
N LYS A 287 4.46 -1.33 -20.07
CA LYS A 287 5.76 -0.70 -20.36
C LYS A 287 6.45 -0.25 -19.10
N LYS A 288 5.74 0.44 -18.20
CA LYS A 288 6.30 0.88 -16.92
C LYS A 288 6.72 -0.29 -16.03
N MET A 289 5.90 -1.34 -15.98
CA MET A 289 6.22 -2.56 -15.24
C MET A 289 7.50 -3.21 -15.80
N TYR A 290 7.62 -3.33 -17.11
CA TYR A 290 8.82 -3.89 -17.75
C TYR A 290 10.06 -3.05 -17.44
N GLU A 291 9.99 -1.73 -17.56
CA GLU A 291 11.07 -0.81 -17.18
C GLU A 291 11.44 -0.94 -15.70
N PHE A 292 10.44 -1.08 -14.82
CA PHE A 292 10.67 -1.30 -13.40
C PHE A 292 11.44 -2.60 -13.15
N VAL A 293 10.98 -3.72 -13.70
CA VAL A 293 11.63 -5.04 -13.55
C VAL A 293 13.06 -5.01 -14.11
N LYS A 294 13.28 -4.32 -15.23
CA LYS A 294 14.60 -4.23 -15.87
C LYS A 294 15.58 -3.35 -15.08
N ARG A 295 15.09 -2.26 -14.48
CA ARG A 295 15.90 -1.30 -13.71
C ARG A 295 16.18 -1.78 -12.30
N GLU A 296 15.14 -2.24 -11.64
CA GLU A 296 15.15 -2.51 -10.22
C GLU A 296 15.29 -4.01 -10.01
N ARG A 297 16.26 -4.61 -9.60
CA ARG A 297 16.35 -6.04 -9.26
C ARG A 297 15.26 -6.51 -8.28
N ALA A 298 14.00 -6.29 -8.69
CA ALA A 298 12.82 -6.35 -7.84
C ALA A 298 12.49 -7.78 -7.40
N SER A 299 12.09 -7.94 -6.15
CA SER A 299 11.52 -9.20 -5.68
C SER A 299 10.15 -9.46 -6.34
N PRO A 300 9.69 -10.72 -6.43
CA PRO A 300 8.35 -11.01 -6.94
C PRO A 300 7.23 -10.24 -6.23
N GLN A 301 7.37 -10.00 -4.93
CA GLN A 301 6.39 -9.22 -4.15
C GLN A 301 6.36 -7.75 -4.59
N MET A 302 7.52 -7.14 -4.81
CA MET A 302 7.62 -5.77 -5.34
C MET A 302 6.99 -5.68 -6.73
N VAL A 303 7.28 -6.64 -7.61
CA VAL A 303 6.69 -6.69 -8.96
C VAL A 303 5.16 -6.75 -8.86
N ASN A 304 4.62 -7.62 -8.02
CA ASN A 304 3.16 -7.74 -7.82
C ASN A 304 2.52 -6.45 -7.28
N ALA A 305 3.17 -5.78 -6.34
CA ALA A 305 2.67 -4.51 -5.80
C ALA A 305 2.65 -3.41 -6.88
N VAL A 306 3.72 -3.30 -7.68
CA VAL A 306 3.80 -2.34 -8.80
C VAL A 306 2.73 -2.65 -9.85
N ILE A 307 2.54 -3.92 -10.22
CA ILE A 307 1.48 -4.34 -11.14
C ILE A 307 0.12 -3.84 -10.65
N LYS A 308 -0.22 -4.10 -9.39
CA LYS A 308 -1.51 -3.70 -8.80
C LYS A 308 -1.67 -2.17 -8.79
N VAL A 309 -0.64 -1.42 -8.43
CA VAL A 309 -0.69 0.07 -8.43
C VAL A 309 -0.89 0.62 -9.84
N GLU A 310 -0.18 0.08 -10.84
CA GLU A 310 -0.34 0.54 -12.24
C GLU A 310 -1.70 0.10 -12.83
N GLN A 311 -2.25 -1.05 -12.44
CA GLN A 311 -3.62 -1.44 -12.79
C GLN A 311 -4.65 -0.48 -12.21
N ILE A 312 -4.60 -0.23 -10.90
CA ILE A 312 -5.47 0.74 -10.22
C ILE A 312 -5.37 2.12 -10.91
N LYS A 313 -4.17 2.51 -11.33
CA LYS A 313 -3.95 3.78 -12.03
C LYS A 313 -4.63 3.80 -13.40
N ALA A 314 -4.51 2.71 -14.15
CA ALA A 314 -5.16 2.59 -15.45
C ALA A 314 -6.70 2.68 -15.33
N ASP A 315 -7.26 1.99 -14.35
CA ASP A 315 -8.71 1.98 -14.10
C ASP A 315 -9.22 3.35 -13.64
N ASP A 316 -8.53 4.00 -12.69
CA ASP A 316 -8.91 5.33 -12.22
C ASP A 316 -8.72 6.42 -13.29
N GLN A 317 -7.69 6.33 -14.15
CA GLN A 317 -7.53 7.21 -15.31
C GLN A 317 -8.64 7.01 -16.33
N PHE A 318 -8.94 5.76 -16.66
CA PHE A 318 -10.04 5.42 -17.57
C PHE A 318 -11.38 5.98 -17.08
N PHE A 319 -11.68 5.81 -15.78
CA PHE A 319 -12.88 6.39 -15.19
C PHE A 319 -12.89 7.92 -15.27
N ASN A 320 -11.78 8.59 -14.93
CA ASN A 320 -11.69 10.05 -15.02
C ASN A 320 -11.89 10.59 -16.43
N GLU A 321 -11.52 9.82 -17.47
CA GLU A 321 -11.68 10.19 -18.87
C GLU A 321 -13.06 9.88 -19.45
N THR A 322 -13.72 8.84 -18.93
CA THR A 322 -14.97 8.32 -19.56
C THR A 322 -16.19 8.44 -18.67
N GLY A 323 -16.00 8.50 -17.35
CA GLY A 323 -17.07 8.35 -16.36
C GLY A 323 -17.65 6.93 -16.30
N ILE A 324 -16.97 5.95 -16.91
CA ILE A 324 -17.41 4.55 -17.02
C ILE A 324 -16.44 3.70 -16.20
N GLU A 325 -16.97 2.76 -15.42
CA GLU A 325 -16.12 1.78 -14.72
C GLU A 325 -15.67 0.70 -15.71
N GLU A 326 -14.42 0.23 -15.61
CA GLU A 326 -13.90 -0.86 -16.45
C GLU A 326 -14.82 -2.07 -16.40
N GLU A 327 -15.36 -2.36 -15.23
CA GLU A 327 -16.26 -3.48 -14.98
C GLU A 327 -17.57 -3.45 -15.78
N ASP A 328 -17.98 -2.30 -16.34
CA ASP A 328 -19.20 -2.17 -17.15
C ASP A 328 -18.98 -2.55 -18.62
N VAL A 329 -17.72 -2.56 -19.07
CA VAL A 329 -17.38 -2.76 -20.48
C VAL A 329 -17.66 -4.20 -20.91
N GLU A 330 -17.14 -5.21 -20.19
CA GLU A 330 -17.30 -6.60 -20.55
C GLU A 330 -18.77 -7.08 -20.53
N PRO A 331 -19.60 -6.79 -19.53
CA PRO A 331 -21.02 -7.11 -19.56
C PRO A 331 -21.76 -6.46 -20.74
N SER A 332 -21.36 -5.24 -21.10
CA SER A 332 -21.94 -4.56 -22.26
C SER A 332 -21.57 -5.22 -23.58
N ILE A 333 -20.32 -5.71 -23.72
CA ILE A 333 -19.88 -6.53 -24.88
C ILE A 333 -20.75 -7.79 -24.98
N LYS A 334 -20.89 -8.53 -23.87
CA LYS A 334 -21.70 -9.76 -23.81
C LYS A 334 -23.19 -9.48 -24.14
N ARG A 335 -23.78 -8.45 -23.57
CA ARG A 335 -25.16 -8.05 -23.77
C ARG A 335 -25.47 -7.75 -25.23
N LEU A 336 -24.52 -7.12 -25.93
CA LEU A 336 -24.68 -6.76 -27.34
C LEU A 336 -24.18 -7.85 -28.32
N GLY A 337 -23.65 -8.97 -27.83
CA GLY A 337 -23.12 -10.06 -28.67
C GLY A 337 -21.88 -9.64 -29.48
N LEU A 338 -21.04 -8.76 -28.92
CA LEU A 338 -19.89 -8.17 -29.62
C LEU A 338 -18.59 -8.93 -29.41
N GLU A 339 -18.59 -10.11 -28.78
CA GLU A 339 -17.38 -10.92 -28.51
C GLU A 339 -16.62 -11.29 -29.79
N GLN A 340 -17.30 -11.30 -30.92
CA GLN A 340 -16.73 -11.61 -32.24
C GLN A 340 -16.65 -10.37 -33.17
N ASP A 341 -16.90 -9.15 -32.63
CA ASP A 341 -16.83 -7.93 -33.43
C ASP A 341 -15.40 -7.72 -33.96
N ALA A 342 -15.28 -7.53 -35.27
CA ALA A 342 -13.99 -7.44 -35.95
C ALA A 342 -13.18 -6.18 -35.54
N GLU A 343 -13.87 -5.07 -35.25
CA GLU A 343 -13.22 -3.82 -34.81
C GLU A 343 -12.64 -3.97 -33.42
N LEU A 344 -13.40 -4.56 -32.48
CA LEU A 344 -12.91 -4.81 -31.11
C LEU A 344 -11.72 -5.77 -31.12
N LYS A 345 -11.79 -6.86 -31.88
CA LYS A 345 -10.65 -7.78 -32.06
C LYS A 345 -9.44 -7.07 -32.65
N GLY A 346 -9.64 -6.27 -33.68
CA GLY A 346 -8.56 -5.51 -34.30
C GLY A 346 -7.86 -4.58 -33.33
N ILE A 347 -8.60 -3.89 -32.43
CA ILE A 347 -8.03 -3.04 -31.40
C ILE A 347 -7.18 -3.88 -30.43
N ILE A 348 -7.73 -4.94 -29.88
CA ILE A 348 -7.04 -5.82 -28.92
C ILE A 348 -5.78 -6.42 -29.54
N ASP A 349 -5.86 -6.94 -30.75
CA ASP A 349 -4.73 -7.55 -31.46
C ASP A 349 -3.62 -6.53 -31.75
N ASP A 350 -3.97 -5.30 -32.13
CA ASP A 350 -3.01 -4.24 -32.36
C ASP A 350 -2.24 -3.85 -31.08
N TYR A 351 -2.92 -3.68 -29.97
CA TYR A 351 -2.25 -3.40 -28.70
C TYR A 351 -1.41 -4.58 -28.19
N LYS A 352 -1.91 -5.81 -28.36
CA LYS A 352 -1.13 -7.00 -28.04
C LYS A 352 0.16 -7.07 -28.85
N ARG A 353 0.10 -6.84 -30.18
CA ARG A 353 1.29 -6.77 -31.02
C ARG A 353 2.27 -5.69 -30.55
N GLN A 354 1.80 -4.48 -30.21
CA GLN A 354 2.65 -3.41 -29.69
C GLN A 354 3.30 -3.79 -28.35
N SER A 355 2.59 -4.52 -27.49
CA SER A 355 3.15 -5.06 -26.25
C SER A 355 4.26 -6.08 -26.51
N ASP A 356 4.00 -7.04 -27.42
CA ASP A 356 4.95 -8.10 -27.78
C ASP A 356 6.21 -7.50 -28.44
N GLU A 357 6.08 -6.52 -29.33
CA GLU A 357 7.19 -5.79 -29.94
C GLU A 357 8.04 -5.06 -28.88
N TYR A 358 7.42 -4.46 -27.89
CA TYR A 358 8.13 -3.75 -26.81
C TYR A 358 8.87 -4.71 -25.87
N LEU A 359 8.27 -5.86 -25.54
CA LEU A 359 8.85 -6.85 -24.64
C LEU A 359 10.00 -7.65 -25.27
N ASN A 360 10.01 -7.80 -26.59
CA ASN A 360 10.99 -8.58 -27.35
C ASN A 360 12.10 -7.75 -28.02
N GLY A 361 11.98 -6.42 -28.00
CA GLY A 361 12.99 -5.47 -28.52
C GLY A 361 13.94 -4.99 -27.45
#